data_15a61572b1ee6c7c04665705cc2e400b
#
_entry.id   15a61572b1ee6c7c04665705cc2e400b
#
_cell.length_a   1.000
_cell.length_b   1.000
_cell.length_c   1.000
_cell.angle_alpha   90.00
_cell.angle_beta   90.00
_cell.angle_gamma   90.00
#
_symmetry.space_group_name_H-M   'P 1'
#
loop_
_entity.id
_entity.type
_entity.pdbx_description
1 polymer ?
#
loop_
_entity_poly.entity_id
_entity_poly.type
_entity_poly.pdbx_seq_one_letter_code
_entity_poly.pdbx_strand_id
1 'polypeptide(L)'
;EDFDPGAKYHIPGNTPYTRYFLAFVLQFQFQKALCETAGHKGPLYECSYYGNKEAGKKYWAMLGKGASQPWQKTMKELTGGEKMDGSAVLEYFSPLQEWLKQQNEGQSCGWQAGATGAQR
;
A
#
# COMPACT_ATOMS: atom_id res chain seq x y z
N GLU A 1 -15.48 -27.44 -12.37
CA GLU A 1 -14.20 -27.72 -11.72
C GLU A 1 -14.28 -27.17 -10.30
N ASP A 2 -13.99 -28.03 -9.32
CA ASP A 2 -14.15 -27.68 -7.92
C ASP A 2 -12.89 -26.99 -7.40
N PHE A 3 -13.09 -26.00 -6.53
CA PHE A 3 -11.99 -25.33 -5.85
C PHE A 3 -11.45 -26.26 -4.74
N ASP A 4 -10.15 -26.60 -4.83
CA ASP A 4 -9.46 -27.36 -3.80
C ASP A 4 -8.60 -26.43 -2.92
N PRO A 5 -9.08 -26.05 -1.72
CA PRO A 5 -8.30 -25.23 -0.80
C PRO A 5 -7.02 -25.92 -0.30
N GLY A 6 -6.95 -27.25 -0.36
CA GLY A 6 -5.76 -28.03 -0.01
C GLY A 6 -4.64 -27.95 -1.02
N ALA A 7 -4.91 -27.49 -2.25
CA ALA A 7 -3.91 -27.36 -3.31
C ALA A 7 -2.85 -26.30 -3.02
N LYS A 8 -3.12 -25.35 -2.12
CA LYS A 8 -2.17 -24.33 -1.69
C LYS A 8 -1.74 -24.60 -0.24
N TYR A 9 -0.47 -24.96 -0.05
CA TYR A 9 0.13 -25.27 1.25
C TYR A 9 -0.24 -24.25 2.37
N HIS A 10 -0.26 -22.97 2.05
CA HIS A 10 -0.53 -21.89 3.02
C HIS A 10 -1.93 -21.95 3.62
N ILE A 11 -2.90 -22.53 2.95
CA ILE A 11 -4.29 -22.67 3.44
C ILE A 11 -4.36 -23.77 4.50
N PRO A 12 -4.01 -25.04 4.20
CA PRO A 12 -4.02 -26.08 5.23
C PRO A 12 -2.98 -25.84 6.32
N GLY A 13 -1.88 -25.16 6.02
CA GLY A 13 -0.86 -24.76 6.98
C GLY A 13 -1.26 -23.55 7.86
N ASN A 14 -2.47 -23.02 7.71
CA ASN A 14 -2.99 -21.88 8.47
C ASN A 14 -2.02 -20.67 8.51
N THR A 15 -1.37 -20.38 7.38
CA THR A 15 -0.43 -19.27 7.27
C THR A 15 -1.18 -17.96 7.09
N PRO A 16 -0.92 -16.92 7.91
CA PRO A 16 -1.62 -15.63 7.84
C PRO A 16 -1.18 -14.82 6.62
N TYR A 17 -1.72 -15.13 5.47
CA TYR A 17 -1.29 -14.66 4.15
C TYR A 17 -1.71 -13.21 3.84
N THR A 18 -2.72 -12.69 4.54
CA THR A 18 -3.20 -11.30 4.43
C THR A 18 -2.12 -10.26 4.75
N ARG A 19 -1.04 -10.67 5.41
CA ARG A 19 0.12 -9.80 5.70
C ARG A 19 0.74 -9.19 4.44
N TYR A 20 0.69 -9.88 3.31
CA TYR A 20 1.19 -9.32 2.05
C TYR A 20 0.35 -8.14 1.57
N PHE A 21 -0.97 -8.23 1.70
CA PHE A 21 -1.85 -7.10 1.40
C PHE A 21 -1.51 -5.88 2.27
N LEU A 22 -1.34 -6.09 3.57
CA LEU A 22 -0.96 -5.01 4.49
C LEU A 22 0.41 -4.42 4.14
N ALA A 23 1.38 -5.24 3.76
CA ALA A 23 2.70 -4.78 3.34
C ALA A 23 2.63 -3.93 2.07
N PHE A 24 1.78 -4.30 1.09
CA PHE A 24 1.55 -3.49 -0.10
C PHE A 24 0.95 -2.12 0.20
N VAL A 25 0.08 -2.01 1.19
CA VAL A 25 -0.47 -0.71 1.61
C VAL A 25 0.58 0.10 2.39
N LEU A 26 1.25 -0.53 3.35
CA LEU A 26 2.23 0.13 4.22
C LEU A 26 3.44 0.67 3.48
N GLN A 27 3.90 0.02 2.42
CA GLN A 27 5.04 0.52 1.65
C GLN A 27 4.81 1.97 1.16
N PHE A 28 3.57 2.32 0.78
CA PHE A 28 3.26 3.68 0.34
C PHE A 28 3.22 4.68 1.49
N GLN A 29 2.76 4.29 2.69
CA GLN A 29 2.86 5.14 3.87
C GLN A 29 4.33 5.41 4.24
N PHE A 30 5.18 4.40 4.16
CA PHE A 30 6.62 4.54 4.42
C PHE A 30 7.29 5.39 3.33
N GLN A 31 6.97 5.15 2.06
CA GLN A 31 7.44 5.96 0.94
C GLN A 31 7.12 7.43 1.16
N LYS A 32 5.85 7.75 1.47
CA LYS A 32 5.40 9.12 1.73
C LYS A 32 6.19 9.77 2.87
N ALA A 33 6.31 9.10 4.01
CA ALA A 33 7.03 9.63 5.17
C ALA A 33 8.53 9.88 4.87
N LEU A 34 9.16 9.01 4.08
CA LEU A 34 10.55 9.18 3.67
C LEU A 34 10.71 10.32 2.66
N CYS A 35 9.76 10.47 1.74
CA CYS A 35 9.72 11.58 0.78
C CYS A 35 9.54 12.92 1.47
N GLU A 36 8.64 13.01 2.46
CA GLU A 36 8.47 14.21 3.30
C GLU A 36 9.75 14.53 4.07
N THR A 37 10.41 13.51 4.65
CA THR A 37 11.68 13.67 5.35
C THR A 37 12.79 14.15 4.41
N ALA A 38 12.78 13.70 3.15
CA ALA A 38 13.72 14.16 2.12
C ALA A 38 13.41 15.56 1.57
N GLY A 39 12.29 16.17 1.99
CA GLY A 39 11.87 17.49 1.53
C GLY A 39 11.29 17.51 0.13
N HIS A 40 10.82 16.36 -0.37
CA HIS A 40 10.20 16.28 -1.69
C HIS A 40 8.97 17.20 -1.80
N LYS A 41 8.87 17.90 -2.92
CA LYS A 41 7.74 18.77 -3.28
C LYS A 41 7.26 18.35 -4.67
N GLY A 42 6.05 17.85 -4.76
CA GLY A 42 5.47 17.39 -6.01
C GLY A 42 4.74 16.06 -5.85
N PRO A 43 4.32 15.45 -6.95
CA PRO A 43 3.60 14.19 -6.93
C PRO A 43 4.40 13.08 -6.26
N LEU A 44 3.73 12.29 -5.43
CA LEU A 44 4.40 11.23 -4.65
C LEU A 44 5.08 10.18 -5.55
N TYR A 45 4.53 9.89 -6.72
CA TYR A 45 5.11 8.91 -7.64
C TYR A 45 6.45 9.37 -8.27
N GLU A 46 6.76 10.66 -8.25
CA GLU A 46 8.03 11.20 -8.74
C GLU A 46 9.11 11.27 -7.65
N CYS A 47 8.74 10.97 -6.41
CA CYS A 47 9.67 11.09 -5.30
C CYS A 47 10.75 10.01 -5.33
N SER A 48 11.99 10.46 -5.16
CA SER A 48 13.13 9.63 -4.79
C SER A 48 13.81 10.20 -3.56
N TYR A 49 14.00 9.37 -2.55
CA TYR A 49 14.82 9.71 -1.37
C TYR A 49 16.21 9.05 -1.43
N TYR A 50 16.59 8.53 -2.60
CA TYR A 50 17.91 7.94 -2.80
C TYR A 50 19.02 8.93 -2.45
N GLY A 51 19.99 8.49 -1.66
CA GLY A 51 21.10 9.30 -1.20
C GLY A 51 20.77 10.31 -0.08
N ASN A 52 19.49 10.45 0.32
CA ASN A 52 19.11 11.32 1.44
C ASN A 52 19.45 10.65 2.78
N LYS A 53 20.42 11.22 3.49
CA LYS A 53 20.94 10.64 4.74
C LYS A 53 19.92 10.68 5.88
N GLU A 54 19.11 11.72 5.96
CA GLU A 54 18.09 11.84 7.03
C GLU A 54 16.95 10.84 6.83
N ALA A 55 16.47 10.67 5.60
CA ALA A 55 15.52 9.63 5.27
C ALA A 55 16.07 8.24 5.57
N GLY A 56 17.31 7.97 5.16
CA GLY A 56 18.01 6.72 5.46
C GLY A 56 18.15 6.46 6.95
N LYS A 57 18.59 7.45 7.72
CA LYS A 57 18.71 7.35 9.18
C LYS A 57 17.38 7.03 9.86
N LYS A 58 16.33 7.71 9.46
CA LYS A 58 14.96 7.49 10.00
C LYS A 58 14.45 6.09 9.67
N TYR A 59 14.66 5.63 8.43
CA TYR A 59 14.28 4.30 8.00
C TYR A 59 15.04 3.20 8.75
N TRP A 60 16.38 3.34 8.90
CA TRP A 60 17.19 2.40 9.66
C TRP A 60 16.84 2.37 11.16
N ALA A 61 16.48 3.52 11.74
CA ALA A 61 16.01 3.58 13.13
C ALA A 61 14.74 2.74 13.33
N MET A 62 13.80 2.81 12.37
CA MET A 62 12.60 1.96 12.37
C MET A 62 12.96 0.47 12.23
N LEU A 63 13.76 0.11 11.24
CA LEU A 63 14.15 -1.28 10.99
C LEU A 63 14.90 -1.90 12.17
N GLY A 64 15.77 -1.13 12.83
CA GLY A 64 16.54 -1.55 14.00
C GLY A 64 15.69 -1.91 15.21
N LYS A 65 14.42 -1.50 15.26
CA LYS A 65 13.50 -1.89 16.35
C LYS A 65 13.09 -3.36 16.24
N GLY A 66 12.98 -3.89 15.03
CA GLY A 66 12.46 -5.25 14.83
C GLY A 66 11.15 -5.47 15.58
N ALA A 67 11.08 -6.55 16.37
CA ALA A 67 9.91 -6.89 17.19
C ALA A 67 10.05 -6.46 18.67
N SER A 68 10.97 -5.53 18.99
CA SER A 68 11.24 -5.11 20.37
C SER A 68 10.14 -4.28 21.03
N GLN A 69 9.19 -3.78 20.23
CA GLN A 69 8.08 -2.98 20.68
C GLN A 69 6.83 -3.22 19.80
N PRO A 70 5.62 -2.82 20.24
CA PRO A 70 4.42 -2.89 19.41
C PRO A 70 4.62 -2.16 18.08
N TRP A 71 4.15 -2.76 16.98
CA TRP A 71 4.33 -2.23 15.63
C TRP A 71 3.78 -0.80 15.45
N GLN A 72 2.72 -0.43 16.19
CA GLN A 72 2.15 0.91 16.16
C GLN A 72 3.18 1.98 16.57
N LYS A 73 3.95 1.69 17.61
CA LYS A 73 5.02 2.60 18.06
C LYS A 73 6.13 2.72 17.03
N THR A 74 6.54 1.58 16.45
CA THR A 74 7.55 1.54 15.39
C THR A 74 7.09 2.33 14.16
N MET A 75 5.83 2.17 13.76
CA MET A 75 5.25 2.90 12.65
C MET A 75 5.19 4.41 12.92
N LYS A 76 4.81 4.82 14.14
CA LYS A 76 4.77 6.22 14.54
C LYS A 76 6.13 6.92 14.43
N GLU A 77 7.21 6.24 14.77
CA GLU A 77 8.57 6.79 14.66
C GLU A 77 8.92 7.16 13.21
N LEU A 78 8.44 6.39 12.24
CA LEU A 78 8.68 6.66 10.82
C LEU A 78 7.65 7.63 10.22
N THR A 79 6.36 7.38 10.45
CA THR A 79 5.27 8.04 9.72
C THR A 79 4.60 9.17 10.51
N GLY A 80 4.86 9.27 11.81
CA GLY A 80 4.14 10.16 12.73
C GLY A 80 2.78 9.63 13.18
N GLY A 81 2.26 8.56 12.59
CA GLY A 81 0.96 7.96 12.90
C GLY A 81 1.06 6.52 13.40
N GLU A 82 0.06 6.08 14.14
CA GLU A 82 -0.04 4.72 14.69
C GLU A 82 -1.00 3.81 13.91
N LYS A 83 -1.64 4.35 12.86
CA LYS A 83 -2.66 3.64 12.09
C LYS A 83 -2.19 3.33 10.69
N MET A 84 -2.44 2.12 10.24
CA MET A 84 -2.35 1.76 8.83
C MET A 84 -3.54 2.35 8.08
N ASP A 85 -3.29 3.02 6.96
CA ASP A 85 -4.33 3.52 6.08
C ASP A 85 -3.89 3.49 4.61
N GLY A 86 -4.85 3.59 3.71
CA GLY A 86 -4.61 3.54 2.27
C GLY A 86 -4.42 4.91 1.61
N SER A 87 -4.37 6.01 2.36
CA SER A 87 -4.33 7.36 1.78
C SER A 87 -3.10 7.58 0.91
N ALA A 88 -1.96 7.07 1.31
CA ALA A 88 -0.72 7.20 0.53
C ALA A 88 -0.75 6.42 -0.79
N VAL A 89 -1.44 5.28 -0.83
CA VAL A 89 -1.69 4.54 -2.10
C VAL A 89 -2.54 5.39 -3.03
N LEU A 90 -3.63 5.94 -2.52
CA LEU A 90 -4.53 6.79 -3.31
C LEU A 90 -3.83 8.04 -3.83
N GLU A 91 -3.00 8.67 -3.00
CA GLU A 91 -2.19 9.82 -3.39
C GLU A 91 -1.18 9.47 -4.49
N TYR A 92 -0.46 8.36 -4.35
CA TYR A 92 0.51 7.90 -5.34
C TYR A 92 -0.13 7.67 -6.71
N PHE A 93 -1.30 7.05 -6.75
CA PHE A 93 -2.02 6.72 -7.98
C PHE A 93 -3.04 7.78 -8.42
N SER A 94 -3.15 8.92 -7.73
CA SER A 94 -4.13 9.95 -8.09
C SER A 94 -4.02 10.46 -9.52
N PRO A 95 -2.82 10.68 -10.11
CA PRO A 95 -2.73 11.10 -11.50
C PRO A 95 -3.22 10.04 -12.48
N LEU A 96 -2.95 8.77 -12.19
CA LEU A 96 -3.48 7.66 -12.99
C LEU A 96 -5.00 7.58 -12.87
N GLN A 97 -5.55 7.78 -11.68
CA GLN A 97 -6.99 7.77 -11.46
C GLN A 97 -7.70 8.87 -12.26
N GLU A 98 -7.14 10.08 -12.28
CA GLU A 98 -7.70 11.21 -13.04
C GLU A 98 -7.62 10.93 -14.56
N TRP A 99 -6.50 10.40 -15.03
CA TRP A 99 -6.36 10.00 -16.43
C TRP A 99 -7.38 8.91 -16.81
N LEU A 100 -7.56 7.88 -15.98
CA LEU A 100 -8.55 6.82 -16.21
C LEU A 100 -9.98 7.35 -16.23
N LYS A 101 -10.33 8.30 -15.37
CA LYS A 101 -11.65 8.95 -15.41
C LYS A 101 -11.93 9.60 -16.77
N GLN A 102 -10.94 10.31 -17.30
CA GLN A 102 -11.06 10.95 -18.63
C GLN A 102 -11.19 9.91 -19.75
N GLN A 103 -10.37 8.83 -19.70
CA GLN A 103 -10.41 7.78 -20.72
C GLN A 103 -11.72 6.99 -20.70
N ASN A 104 -12.35 6.87 -19.55
CA ASN A 104 -13.58 6.11 -19.37
C ASN A 104 -14.83 7.00 -19.40
N GLU A 105 -14.73 8.26 -19.78
CA GLU A 105 -15.86 9.16 -19.90
C GLU A 105 -16.88 8.58 -20.88
N GLY A 106 -18.14 8.46 -20.43
CA GLY A 106 -19.23 7.84 -21.20
C GLY A 106 -19.18 6.30 -21.25
N GLN A 107 -18.22 5.65 -20.62
CA GLN A 107 -18.15 4.19 -20.52
C GLN A 107 -18.82 3.70 -19.24
N SER A 108 -19.50 2.55 -19.33
CA SER A 108 -19.98 1.84 -18.15
C SER A 108 -18.89 0.92 -17.64
N CYS A 109 -18.14 1.37 -16.65
CA CYS A 109 -17.00 0.65 -16.08
C CYS A 109 -17.30 0.21 -14.64
N GLY A 110 -16.65 -0.89 -14.25
CA GLY A 110 -16.70 -1.40 -12.89
C GLY A 110 -17.76 -2.47 -12.65
N TRP A 111 -17.84 -2.86 -11.40
CA TRP A 111 -18.78 -3.88 -10.95
C TRP A 111 -20.17 -3.28 -10.78
N GLN A 112 -21.12 -3.66 -11.61
CA GLN A 112 -22.50 -3.24 -11.47
C GLN A 112 -23.27 -4.25 -10.61
N ALA A 113 -23.70 -3.83 -9.42
CA ALA A 113 -24.63 -4.60 -8.62
C ALA A 113 -25.97 -4.71 -9.39
N GLY A 114 -26.30 -5.88 -9.93
CA GLY A 114 -27.52 -6.12 -10.65
C GLY A 114 -27.36 -6.61 -12.09
N ALA A 115 -26.16 -6.72 -12.63
CA ALA A 115 -25.93 -7.49 -13.85
C ALA A 115 -26.00 -9.00 -13.56
N THR A 116 -27.14 -9.45 -13.05
CA THR A 116 -27.58 -10.84 -13.18
C THR A 116 -28.03 -11.07 -14.61
N GLY A 117 -27.10 -10.96 -15.51
CA GLY A 117 -27.22 -11.32 -16.89
C GLY A 117 -26.34 -12.54 -17.13
N ALA A 118 -26.78 -13.67 -16.63
CA ALA A 118 -26.39 -14.94 -17.22
C ALA A 118 -26.63 -14.86 -18.72
N GLN A 119 -25.59 -15.08 -19.49
CA GLN A 119 -25.71 -15.73 -20.80
C GLN A 119 -24.34 -16.33 -21.09
N ARG A 120 -24.28 -17.61 -20.74
CA ARG A 120 -23.93 -18.86 -21.45
C ARG A 120 -22.63 -18.83 -22.21
#